data_6ff7ae20680019f822292755538ec6e7
#
_entry.id   6ff7ae20680019f822292755538ec6e7
#
_cell.length_a   1.000
_cell.length_b   1.000
_cell.length_c   1.000
_cell.angle_alpha   90.00
_cell.angle_beta   90.00
_cell.angle_gamma   90.00
#
_symmetry.space_group_name_H-M   'P 1'
#
loop_
_entity.id
_entity.type
_entity.pdbx_description
1 polymer ?
#
loop_
_entity_poly.entity_id
_entity_poly.type
_entity_poly.pdbx_seq_one_letter_code
_entity_poly.pdbx_strand_id
1 'polypeptide(L)'
;MIRTVVCEKEGCTGNSFFIRSNDNNTLTITCNKCESTYTYENHHNDDLTLLSNCSKCNNEQFKIFKDIENNKIYAKCVKCGNPPEKIYLDINGNQISYSEKLLNDIKENVLRIDQRVRNLEGKIEGLENGQVLLEESLAYTAKFLTD
;
A
#
# COMPACT_ATOMS: atom_id res chain seq x y z
N MET A 1 14.75 2.86 21.30
CA MET A 1 16.06 2.13 21.43
C MET A 1 16.20 1.10 20.31
N ILE A 2 17.26 1.21 19.50
CA ILE A 2 17.48 0.32 18.35
C ILE A 2 18.51 -0.75 18.72
N ARG A 3 18.16 -2.02 18.48
CA ARG A 3 19.04 -3.17 18.69
C ARG A 3 19.26 -3.94 17.40
N THR A 4 20.47 -4.49 17.24
CA THR A 4 20.76 -5.43 16.14
C THR A 4 20.14 -6.79 16.47
N VAL A 5 19.42 -7.36 15.52
CA VAL A 5 18.90 -8.73 15.65
C VAL A 5 20.04 -9.73 15.44
N VAL A 6 20.13 -10.68 16.34
CA VAL A 6 21.06 -11.82 16.28
C VAL A 6 20.19 -13.08 16.18
N CYS A 7 20.72 -14.11 15.55
CA CYS A 7 20.02 -15.40 15.46
C CYS A 7 19.66 -15.94 16.84
N GLU A 8 18.38 -16.28 17.04
CA GLU A 8 17.86 -16.77 18.34
C GLU A 8 18.09 -18.26 18.55
N LYS A 9 18.61 -18.97 17.53
CA LYS A 9 18.93 -20.39 17.67
C LYS A 9 20.09 -20.59 18.64
N GLU A 10 19.90 -21.46 19.60
CA GLU A 10 20.91 -21.79 20.61
C GLU A 10 22.22 -22.21 19.94
N GLY A 11 23.34 -21.62 20.38
CA GLY A 11 24.69 -21.86 19.81
C GLY A 11 24.97 -21.14 18.49
N CYS A 12 24.01 -20.37 17.91
CA CYS A 12 24.25 -19.61 16.70
C CYS A 12 24.57 -18.15 17.02
N THR A 13 25.65 -17.62 16.47
CA THR A 13 26.07 -16.20 16.59
C THR A 13 25.84 -15.42 15.29
N GLY A 14 24.94 -15.91 14.43
CA GLY A 14 24.66 -15.26 13.13
C GLY A 14 23.98 -13.89 13.33
N ASN A 15 24.41 -12.88 12.57
CA ASN A 15 23.88 -11.52 12.62
C ASN A 15 23.60 -10.95 11.21
N SER A 16 23.63 -11.82 10.21
CA SER A 16 23.25 -11.51 8.83
C SER A 16 22.19 -12.48 8.34
N PHE A 17 21.24 -11.97 7.57
CA PHE A 17 20.04 -12.68 7.20
C PHE A 17 19.72 -12.46 5.72
N PHE A 18 19.14 -13.48 5.09
CA PHE A 18 18.38 -13.33 3.87
C PHE A 18 16.99 -12.82 4.24
N ILE A 19 16.42 -11.94 3.44
CA ILE A 19 15.09 -11.37 3.68
C ILE A 19 14.12 -11.78 2.59
N ARG A 20 12.86 -12.04 2.97
CA ARG A 20 11.74 -12.27 2.07
C ARG A 20 10.51 -11.57 2.62
N SER A 21 9.87 -10.79 1.81
CA SER A 21 8.56 -10.21 2.11
C SER A 21 7.46 -11.13 1.62
N ASN A 22 6.43 -11.34 2.41
CA ASN A 22 5.25 -12.15 2.05
C ASN A 22 4.04 -11.24 1.87
N ASP A 23 3.05 -11.72 1.11
CA ASP A 23 1.81 -10.99 0.76
C ASP A 23 0.96 -10.54 1.97
N ASN A 24 1.19 -11.16 3.14
CA ASN A 24 0.49 -10.84 4.38
C ASN A 24 1.17 -9.74 5.21
N ASN A 25 1.94 -8.87 4.60
CA ASN A 25 2.69 -7.82 5.29
C ASN A 25 3.67 -8.34 6.36
N THR A 26 4.17 -9.56 6.17
CA THR A 26 5.15 -10.18 7.05
C THR A 26 6.53 -10.20 6.40
N LEU A 27 7.55 -9.95 7.22
CA LEU A 27 8.95 -10.05 6.83
C LEU A 27 9.52 -11.36 7.38
N THR A 28 9.90 -12.26 6.49
CA THR A 28 10.61 -13.49 6.85
C THR A 28 12.11 -13.26 6.69
N ILE A 29 12.86 -13.57 7.73
CA ILE A 29 14.32 -13.51 7.72
C ILE A 29 14.89 -14.91 7.95
N THR A 30 15.91 -15.26 7.19
CA THR A 30 16.62 -16.56 7.29
C THR A 30 18.07 -16.31 7.67
N CYS A 31 18.52 -16.91 8.76
CA CYS A 31 19.91 -16.76 9.23
C CYS A 31 20.89 -17.35 8.21
N ASN A 32 21.88 -16.57 7.80
CA ASN A 32 22.94 -17.01 6.87
C ASN A 32 23.79 -18.16 7.43
N LYS A 33 23.92 -18.29 8.76
CA LYS A 33 24.80 -19.27 9.41
C LYS A 33 24.15 -20.64 9.64
N CYS A 34 22.91 -20.65 10.06
CA CYS A 34 22.24 -21.88 10.52
C CYS A 34 20.89 -22.13 9.81
N GLU A 35 20.53 -21.29 8.86
CA GLU A 35 19.30 -21.37 8.04
C GLU A 35 17.98 -21.32 8.84
N SER A 36 18.07 -21.01 10.14
CA SER A 36 16.86 -20.82 10.95
C SER A 36 16.08 -19.60 10.46
N THR A 37 14.77 -19.74 10.38
CA THR A 37 13.85 -18.75 9.83
C THR A 37 13.01 -18.14 10.92
N TYR A 38 12.82 -16.81 10.85
CA TYR A 38 12.00 -16.02 11.78
C TYR A 38 11.07 -15.15 10.98
N THR A 39 9.84 -15.00 11.46
CA THR A 39 8.83 -14.15 10.81
C THR A 39 8.45 -13.00 11.74
N TYR A 40 8.46 -11.79 11.21
CA TYR A 40 8.07 -10.59 11.92
C TYR A 40 6.86 -9.96 11.22
N GLU A 41 5.86 -9.56 11.99
CA GLU A 41 4.75 -8.78 11.48
C GLU A 41 5.22 -7.35 11.19
N ASN A 42 4.94 -6.86 10.00
CA ASN A 42 5.24 -5.50 9.63
C ASN A 42 3.94 -4.69 9.72
N HIS A 43 3.80 -3.89 10.78
CA HIS A 43 2.59 -3.10 11.07
C HIS A 43 2.38 -1.90 10.13
N HIS A 44 3.05 -1.84 8.99
CA HIS A 44 2.76 -0.86 7.97
C HIS A 44 1.66 -1.37 7.04
N ASN A 45 0.56 -0.62 6.96
CA ASN A 45 -0.61 -0.87 6.09
C ASN A 45 -0.32 -0.75 4.58
N ASP A 46 0.93 -0.78 4.17
CA ASP A 46 1.30 -0.71 2.78
C ASP A 46 1.61 -2.11 2.26
N ASP A 47 1.04 -2.50 1.14
CA ASP A 47 1.36 -3.72 0.37
C ASP A 47 2.79 -3.64 -0.16
N LEU A 48 3.77 -3.68 0.75
CA LEU A 48 5.18 -3.46 0.48
C LEU A 48 5.89 -4.80 0.34
N THR A 49 6.31 -5.10 -0.85
CA THR A 49 7.27 -6.18 -1.10
C THR A 49 8.68 -5.59 -1.09
N LEU A 50 9.58 -6.16 -0.31
CA LEU A 50 10.98 -5.79 -0.30
C LEU A 50 11.77 -6.67 -1.26
N LEU A 51 12.68 -6.07 -2.04
CA LEU A 51 13.66 -6.83 -2.80
C LEU A 51 14.53 -7.68 -1.87
N SER A 52 14.66 -8.96 -2.19
CA SER A 52 15.53 -9.90 -1.46
C SER A 52 17.03 -9.66 -1.67
N ASN A 53 17.38 -8.85 -2.67
CA ASN A 53 18.74 -8.43 -2.96
C ASN A 53 18.87 -6.90 -2.94
N CYS A 54 20.06 -6.42 -2.67
CA CYS A 54 20.35 -4.99 -2.66
C CYS A 54 20.43 -4.45 -4.09
N SER A 55 19.57 -3.48 -4.44
CA SER A 55 19.55 -2.84 -5.78
C SER A 55 20.86 -2.13 -6.16
N LYS A 56 21.68 -1.72 -5.16
CA LYS A 56 22.96 -1.02 -5.42
C LYS A 56 24.16 -1.94 -5.62
N CYS A 57 24.22 -3.05 -4.92
CA CYS A 57 25.41 -3.91 -4.95
C CYS A 57 25.09 -5.40 -5.15
N ASN A 58 23.83 -5.73 -5.39
CA ASN A 58 23.30 -7.06 -5.64
C ASN A 58 23.61 -8.09 -4.56
N ASN A 59 23.92 -7.63 -3.33
CA ASN A 59 24.17 -8.51 -2.18
C ASN A 59 22.82 -8.95 -1.60
N GLU A 60 22.73 -10.23 -1.21
CA GLU A 60 21.49 -10.86 -0.70
C GLU A 60 21.41 -10.84 0.83
N GLN A 61 22.47 -10.42 1.50
CA GLN A 61 22.53 -10.45 2.96
C GLN A 61 22.30 -9.09 3.59
N PHE A 62 21.49 -9.08 4.62
CA PHE A 62 21.10 -7.88 5.36
C PHE A 62 21.34 -8.05 6.86
N LYS A 63 21.72 -6.97 7.52
CA LYS A 63 21.62 -6.82 8.97
C LYS A 63 20.24 -6.30 9.32
N ILE A 64 19.64 -6.89 10.34
CA ILE A 64 18.32 -6.53 10.82
C ILE A 64 18.46 -5.74 12.13
N PHE A 65 17.69 -4.66 12.25
CA PHE A 65 17.63 -3.81 13.43
C PHE A 65 16.18 -3.72 13.89
N LYS A 66 15.96 -3.87 15.17
CA LYS A 66 14.64 -3.71 15.80
C LYS A 66 14.64 -2.47 16.68
N ASP A 67 13.72 -1.55 16.41
CA ASP A 67 13.38 -0.46 17.31
C ASP A 67 12.31 -0.94 18.28
N ILE A 68 12.69 -1.08 19.54
CA ILE A 68 11.84 -1.65 20.58
C ILE A 68 10.70 -0.71 20.95
N GLU A 69 10.95 0.61 20.92
CA GLU A 69 9.97 1.63 21.30
C GLU A 69 8.84 1.77 20.29
N ASN A 70 9.21 1.73 19.01
CA ASN A 70 8.26 1.89 17.90
C ASN A 70 7.79 0.55 17.28
N ASN A 71 8.28 -0.58 17.80
CA ASN A 71 8.07 -1.92 17.24
C ASN A 71 8.31 -2.02 15.72
N LYS A 72 9.34 -1.29 15.25
CA LYS A 72 9.71 -1.24 13.83
C LYS A 72 10.96 -2.06 13.55
N ILE A 73 10.98 -2.68 12.37
CA ILE A 73 12.11 -3.45 11.89
C ILE A 73 12.72 -2.76 10.68
N TYR A 74 14.04 -2.67 10.68
CA TYR A 74 14.83 -2.08 9.61
C TYR A 74 15.85 -3.10 9.12
N ALA A 75 16.04 -3.15 7.81
CA ALA A 75 17.09 -3.95 7.19
C ALA A 75 18.13 -3.04 6.53
N LYS A 76 19.41 -3.41 6.61
CA LYS A 76 20.50 -2.73 5.90
C LYS A 76 21.41 -3.76 5.26
N CYS A 77 21.76 -3.55 3.99
CA CYS A 77 22.69 -4.40 3.27
C CYS A 77 24.03 -4.51 4.02
N VAL A 78 24.54 -5.71 4.20
CA VAL A 78 25.82 -5.95 4.90
C VAL A 78 26.99 -5.30 4.16
N LYS A 79 26.92 -5.25 2.82
CA LYS A 79 28.04 -4.78 1.98
C LYS A 79 28.05 -3.25 1.80
N CYS A 80 26.93 -2.62 1.54
CA CYS A 80 26.88 -1.18 1.22
C CYS A 80 26.07 -0.33 2.21
N GLY A 81 25.44 -0.95 3.21
CA GLY A 81 24.65 -0.26 4.25
C GLY A 81 23.30 0.31 3.78
N ASN A 82 22.97 0.18 2.49
CA ASN A 82 21.68 0.68 1.99
C ASN A 82 20.52 -0.22 2.46
N PRO A 83 19.31 0.37 2.68
CA PRO A 83 18.12 -0.43 2.93
C PRO A 83 17.72 -1.24 1.67
N PRO A 84 16.99 -2.37 1.83
CA PRO A 84 16.39 -3.05 0.69
C PRO A 84 15.40 -2.13 0.00
N GLU A 85 15.35 -2.20 -1.32
CA GLU A 85 14.41 -1.41 -2.11
C GLU A 85 13.00 -1.94 -1.94
N LYS A 86 12.04 -1.03 -1.79
CA LYS A 86 10.63 -1.34 -1.78
C LYS A 86 10.16 -1.48 -3.21
N ILE A 87 9.55 -2.61 -3.53
CA ILE A 87 8.94 -2.85 -4.82
C ILE A 87 7.44 -3.00 -4.66
N TYR A 88 6.73 -2.69 -5.71
CA TYR A 88 5.29 -2.83 -5.81
C TYR A 88 4.96 -3.77 -6.93
N LEU A 89 3.84 -4.45 -6.83
CA LEU A 89 3.30 -5.31 -7.89
C LEU A 89 2.04 -4.66 -8.45
N ASP A 90 1.88 -4.72 -9.77
CA ASP A 90 0.61 -4.38 -10.41
C ASP A 90 -0.40 -5.55 -10.26
N ILE A 91 -1.63 -5.35 -10.74
CA ILE A 91 -2.69 -6.36 -10.71
C ILE A 91 -2.35 -7.64 -11.50
N ASN A 92 -1.35 -7.59 -12.38
CA ASN A 92 -0.87 -8.70 -13.18
C ASN A 92 0.34 -9.40 -12.55
N GLY A 93 0.82 -8.91 -11.39
CA GLY A 93 2.01 -9.42 -10.70
C GLY A 93 3.33 -8.90 -11.27
N ASN A 94 3.32 -7.88 -12.14
CA ASN A 94 4.55 -7.28 -12.64
C ASN A 94 5.10 -6.29 -11.62
N GLN A 95 6.42 -6.28 -11.49
CA GLN A 95 7.11 -5.30 -10.63
C GLN A 95 7.00 -3.90 -11.24
N ILE A 96 6.52 -2.96 -10.44
CA ILE A 96 6.41 -1.54 -10.78
C ILE A 96 7.17 -0.68 -9.78
N SER A 97 7.59 0.50 -10.22
CA SER A 97 8.20 1.50 -9.35
C SER A 97 7.17 2.17 -8.44
N TYR A 98 7.62 2.82 -7.37
CA TYR A 98 6.73 3.62 -6.51
C TYR A 98 6.01 4.72 -7.30
N SER A 99 6.71 5.36 -8.24
CA SER A 99 6.11 6.40 -9.08
C SER A 99 5.00 5.85 -9.96
N GLU A 100 5.17 4.68 -10.54
CA GLU A 100 4.15 4.01 -11.35
C GLU A 100 2.95 3.58 -10.49
N LYS A 101 3.19 3.05 -9.30
CA LYS A 101 2.12 2.76 -8.35
C LYS A 101 1.31 4.01 -8.03
N LEU A 102 1.98 5.09 -7.66
CA LEU A 102 1.33 6.36 -7.34
C LEU A 102 0.50 6.90 -8.51
N LEU A 103 1.02 6.82 -9.73
CA LEU A 103 0.29 7.21 -10.93
C LEU A 103 -0.95 6.35 -11.16
N ASN A 104 -0.87 5.05 -10.93
CA ASN A 104 -2.01 4.14 -11.04
C ASN A 104 -3.08 4.46 -9.98
N ASP A 105 -2.68 4.66 -8.73
CA ASP A 105 -3.58 5.05 -7.64
C ASP A 105 -4.29 6.39 -7.93
N ILE A 106 -3.56 7.37 -8.48
CA ILE A 106 -4.15 8.65 -8.91
C ILE A 106 -5.15 8.44 -10.05
N LYS A 107 -4.81 7.65 -11.06
CA LYS A 107 -5.73 7.35 -12.18
C LYS A 107 -7.03 6.70 -11.68
N GLU A 108 -6.93 5.72 -10.79
CA GLU A 108 -8.12 5.07 -10.21
C GLU A 108 -8.98 6.05 -9.42
N ASN A 109 -8.35 6.92 -8.63
CA ASN A 109 -9.07 7.95 -7.88
C ASN A 109 -9.77 8.96 -8.81
N VAL A 110 -9.10 9.39 -9.88
CA VAL A 110 -9.69 10.29 -10.89
C VAL A 110 -10.90 9.62 -11.56
N LEU A 111 -10.79 8.36 -11.98
CA LEU A 111 -11.93 7.62 -12.57
C LEU A 111 -13.09 7.49 -11.59
N ARG A 112 -12.82 7.25 -10.32
CA ARG A 112 -13.86 7.17 -9.27
C ARG A 112 -14.54 8.52 -9.05
N ILE A 113 -13.78 9.62 -9.07
CA ILE A 113 -14.32 10.98 -8.97
C ILE A 113 -15.17 11.29 -10.19
N ASP A 114 -14.69 11.00 -11.40
CA ASP A 114 -15.45 11.22 -12.65
C ASP A 114 -16.80 10.49 -12.63
N GLN A 115 -16.80 9.22 -12.21
CA GLN A 115 -18.06 8.48 -12.03
C GLN A 115 -19.01 9.13 -11.02
N ARG A 116 -18.47 9.64 -9.90
CA ARG A 116 -19.32 10.33 -8.91
C ARG A 116 -19.87 11.63 -9.44
N VAL A 117 -19.07 12.38 -10.20
CA VAL A 117 -19.51 13.64 -10.85
C VAL A 117 -20.64 13.35 -11.83
N ARG A 118 -20.48 12.37 -12.72
CA ARG A 118 -21.55 11.98 -13.67
C ARG A 118 -22.85 11.56 -12.97
N ASN A 119 -22.73 10.82 -11.86
CA ASN A 119 -23.91 10.44 -11.07
C ASN A 119 -24.60 11.66 -10.43
N LEU A 120 -23.83 12.66 -10.00
CA LEU A 120 -24.38 13.90 -9.44
C LEU A 120 -25.04 14.76 -10.55
N GLU A 121 -24.43 14.87 -11.71
CA GLU A 121 -24.98 15.54 -12.87
C GLU A 121 -26.35 14.95 -13.24
N GLY A 122 -26.44 13.61 -13.36
CA GLY A 122 -27.73 12.94 -13.64
C GLY A 122 -28.77 13.15 -12.54
N LYS A 123 -28.39 13.28 -11.27
CA LYS A 123 -29.31 13.63 -10.19
C LYS A 123 -29.81 15.09 -10.29
N ILE A 124 -28.92 16.01 -10.66
CA ILE A 124 -29.26 17.41 -10.85
C ILE A 124 -30.27 17.55 -12.01
N GLU A 125 -30.00 16.94 -13.16
CA GLU A 125 -30.93 16.90 -14.28
C GLU A 125 -32.29 16.33 -13.88
N GLY A 126 -32.31 15.25 -13.09
CA GLY A 126 -33.56 14.68 -12.56
C GLY A 126 -34.33 15.64 -11.66
N LEU A 127 -33.62 16.40 -10.81
CA LEU A 127 -34.24 17.42 -9.95
C LEU A 127 -34.75 18.61 -10.74
N GLU A 128 -34.02 19.10 -11.74
CA GLU A 128 -34.45 20.19 -12.63
C GLU A 128 -35.71 19.82 -13.41
N ASN A 129 -35.75 18.60 -13.98
CA ASN A 129 -36.93 18.09 -14.65
C ASN A 129 -38.12 17.95 -13.70
N GLY A 130 -37.90 17.49 -12.48
CA GLY A 130 -38.92 17.40 -11.43
C GLY A 130 -39.45 18.77 -11.03
N GLN A 131 -38.61 19.80 -10.94
CA GLN A 131 -39.01 21.18 -10.66
C GLN A 131 -39.91 21.72 -11.76
N VAL A 132 -39.56 21.56 -13.04
CA VAL A 132 -40.37 21.98 -14.17
C VAL A 132 -41.76 21.33 -14.12
N LEU A 133 -41.85 20.04 -13.90
CA LEU A 133 -43.12 19.32 -13.78
C LEU A 133 -44.00 19.85 -12.63
N LEU A 134 -43.37 20.18 -11.48
CA LEU A 134 -44.09 20.78 -10.35
C LEU A 134 -44.62 22.18 -10.68
N GLU A 135 -43.83 23.02 -11.33
CA GLU A 135 -44.24 24.36 -11.76
C GLU A 135 -45.40 24.30 -12.72
N GLU A 136 -45.36 23.41 -13.73
CA GLU A 136 -46.47 23.19 -14.67
C GLU A 136 -47.73 22.69 -13.96
N SER A 137 -47.59 21.74 -13.00
CA SER A 137 -48.72 21.24 -12.23
C SER A 137 -49.35 22.30 -11.36
N LEU A 138 -48.56 23.16 -10.74
CA LEU A 138 -49.03 24.29 -9.94
C LEU A 138 -49.75 25.32 -10.82
N ALA A 139 -49.20 25.66 -11.99
CA ALA A 139 -49.84 26.58 -12.92
C ALA A 139 -51.18 26.05 -13.42
N TYR A 140 -51.26 24.75 -13.70
CA TYR A 140 -52.53 24.11 -14.10
C TYR A 140 -53.57 24.18 -12.98
N THR A 141 -53.18 23.83 -11.75
CA THR A 141 -54.07 23.85 -10.57
C THR A 141 -54.55 25.27 -10.26
N ALA A 142 -53.67 26.28 -10.38
CA ALA A 142 -54.06 27.67 -10.18
C ALA A 142 -55.14 28.17 -11.14
N LYS A 143 -55.11 27.71 -12.40
CA LYS A 143 -56.18 28.05 -13.38
C LYS A 143 -57.55 27.51 -12.97
N PHE A 144 -57.61 26.32 -12.39
CA PHE A 144 -58.86 25.73 -11.92
C PHE A 144 -59.44 26.41 -10.66
N LEU A 145 -58.63 27.10 -9.90
CA LEU A 145 -59.05 27.77 -8.67
C LEU A 145 -59.51 29.23 -8.93
N THR A 146 -59.24 29.78 -10.13
CA THR A 146 -59.59 31.18 -10.51
C THR A 146 -60.77 31.28 -11.44
N ASP A 147 -61.32 30.17 -11.95
CA ASP A 147 -62.57 30.03 -12.64
C ASP A 147 -63.70 29.64 -11.68
#